data_b6ff0695d788bb87614d75efd363d19e
#
_entry.id   b6ff0695d788bb87614d75efd363d19e
#
_cell.length_a   1.000
_cell.length_b   1.000
_cell.length_c   1.000
_cell.angle_alpha   90.00
_cell.angle_beta   90.00
_cell.angle_gamma   90.00
#
_symmetry.space_group_name_H-M   'P 1'
#
loop_
_entity.id
_entity.type
_entity.pdbx_description
1 polymer ?
#
loop_
_entity_poly.entity_id
_entity_poly.type
_entity_poly.pdbx_seq_one_letter_code
_entity_poly.pdbx_strand_id
1 'polypeptide(L)'
;MTETRYVTTPIYYVNDKPHVGHAYTSVAADVLARWWRLQGHEVFFLTGTDEHGQKVEKAARDAGMDPQAFTDKVSQHFRDLTGTLGLSNDDFIRTTEARHKAACSALWQELAKRDEIYLGHYEGWYAAVSYTHLTLPTICSV
;
A
#
# COMPACT_ATOMS: atom_id res chain seq x y z
N MET A 1 -31.95 2.41 4.05
CA MET A 1 -30.68 3.03 4.48
C MET A 1 -29.63 2.67 3.44
N THR A 2 -28.93 3.65 2.89
CA THR A 2 -27.83 3.43 1.94
C THR A 2 -26.69 2.76 2.68
N GLU A 3 -26.23 1.62 2.19
CA GLU A 3 -25.13 0.88 2.82
C GLU A 3 -23.80 1.43 2.30
N THR A 4 -22.87 1.74 3.20
CA THR A 4 -21.53 2.21 2.85
C THR A 4 -20.62 1.03 2.51
N ARG A 5 -19.85 1.15 1.43
CA ARG A 5 -18.86 0.17 0.98
C ARG A 5 -17.48 0.82 0.90
N TYR A 6 -16.46 0.07 1.30
CA TYR A 6 -15.08 0.49 1.20
C TYR A 6 -14.29 -0.56 0.43
N VAL A 7 -13.56 -0.13 -0.58
CA VAL A 7 -12.70 -0.99 -1.38
C VAL A 7 -11.31 -0.38 -1.54
N THR A 8 -10.28 -1.20 -1.42
CA THR A 8 -8.91 -0.78 -1.68
C THR A 8 -8.23 -1.71 -2.67
N THR A 9 -7.27 -1.17 -3.42
CA THR A 9 -6.20 -2.02 -3.98
C THR A 9 -5.17 -2.30 -2.89
N PRO A 10 -4.26 -3.28 -3.07
CA PRO A 10 -2.97 -3.22 -2.38
C PRO A 10 -2.28 -1.90 -2.69
N ILE A 11 -1.55 -1.34 -1.72
CA ILE A 11 -0.66 -0.21 -2.00
C ILE A 11 0.59 -0.74 -2.72
N TYR A 12 0.99 -0.06 -3.78
CA TYR A 12 2.03 -0.55 -4.69
C TYR A 12 3.41 -0.07 -4.31
N TYR A 13 4.40 -0.98 -4.31
CA TYR A 13 5.79 -0.60 -4.11
C TYR A 13 6.32 0.26 -5.25
N VAL A 14 7.00 1.35 -4.89
CA VAL A 14 7.56 2.34 -5.83
C VAL A 14 9.03 2.06 -6.17
N ASN A 15 9.40 0.80 -6.32
CA ASN A 15 10.75 0.40 -6.72
C ASN A 15 10.96 0.40 -8.24
N ASP A 16 9.90 0.42 -9.03
CA ASP A 16 9.91 0.48 -10.50
C ASP A 16 8.58 1.07 -11.02
N LYS A 17 8.50 1.26 -12.34
CA LYS A 17 7.29 1.71 -13.04
C LYS A 17 6.14 0.71 -12.91
N PRO A 18 4.87 1.17 -13.00
CA PRO A 18 3.72 0.28 -13.04
C PRO A 18 3.81 -0.72 -14.20
N HIS A 19 3.29 -1.92 -13.98
CA HIS A 19 3.16 -2.96 -14.98
C HIS A 19 1.71 -3.48 -15.06
N VAL A 20 1.44 -4.39 -15.99
CA VAL A 20 0.09 -4.92 -16.26
C VAL A 20 -0.59 -5.52 -15.02
N GLY A 21 0.17 -6.10 -14.07
CA GLY A 21 -0.39 -6.62 -12.82
C GLY A 21 -1.01 -5.53 -11.95
N HIS A 22 -0.38 -4.36 -11.87
CA HIS A 22 -0.93 -3.20 -11.17
C HIS A 22 -2.21 -2.69 -11.85
N ALA A 23 -2.19 -2.58 -13.19
CA ALA A 23 -3.36 -2.19 -13.98
C ALA A 23 -4.53 -3.16 -13.77
N TYR A 24 -4.27 -4.47 -13.82
CA TYR A 24 -5.27 -5.52 -13.59
C TYR A 24 -5.96 -5.38 -12.24
N THR A 25 -5.18 -5.28 -11.16
CA THR A 25 -5.71 -5.16 -9.80
C THR A 25 -6.51 -3.86 -9.63
N SER A 26 -6.01 -2.75 -10.18
CA SER A 26 -6.69 -1.45 -10.11
C SER A 26 -8.02 -1.46 -10.84
N VAL A 27 -8.07 -2.03 -12.05
CA VAL A 27 -9.29 -2.15 -12.85
C VAL A 27 -10.31 -3.07 -12.17
N ALA A 28 -9.85 -4.19 -11.58
CA ALA A 28 -10.75 -5.10 -10.86
C ALA A 28 -11.43 -4.41 -9.66
N ALA A 29 -10.68 -3.62 -8.89
CA ALA A 29 -11.23 -2.83 -7.78
C ALA A 29 -12.18 -1.73 -8.28
N ASP A 30 -11.84 -1.07 -9.39
CA ASP A 30 -12.67 -0.04 -9.99
C ASP A 30 -14.01 -0.60 -10.52
N VAL A 31 -13.99 -1.75 -11.17
CA VAL A 31 -15.21 -2.45 -11.61
C VAL A 31 -16.12 -2.74 -10.42
N LEU A 32 -15.57 -3.23 -9.30
CA LEU A 32 -16.32 -3.50 -8.10
C LEU A 32 -16.91 -2.21 -7.48
N ALA A 33 -16.13 -1.15 -7.42
CA ALA A 33 -16.57 0.15 -6.92
C ALA A 33 -17.70 0.72 -7.75
N ARG A 34 -17.57 0.68 -9.08
CA ARG A 34 -18.63 1.13 -10.01
C ARG A 34 -19.86 0.26 -9.90
N TRP A 35 -19.72 -1.05 -9.78
CA TRP A 35 -20.84 -1.97 -9.60
C TRP A 35 -21.65 -1.62 -8.34
N TRP A 36 -20.99 -1.42 -7.20
CA TRP A 36 -21.69 -1.04 -5.97
C TRP A 36 -22.37 0.33 -6.06
N ARG A 37 -21.72 1.31 -6.72
CA ARG A 37 -22.35 2.62 -6.97
C ARG A 37 -23.62 2.49 -7.84
N LEU A 38 -23.60 1.63 -8.86
CA LEU A 38 -24.79 1.33 -9.68
C LEU A 38 -25.91 0.65 -8.88
N GLN A 39 -25.57 -0.07 -7.81
CA GLN A 39 -26.55 -0.64 -6.88
C GLN A 39 -27.09 0.39 -5.86
N GLY A 40 -26.64 1.63 -5.93
CA GLY A 40 -27.06 2.68 -5.01
C GLY A 40 -26.33 2.71 -3.68
N HIS A 41 -25.21 2.00 -3.55
CA HIS A 41 -24.35 2.09 -2.37
C HIS A 41 -23.48 3.35 -2.40
N GLU A 42 -23.19 3.87 -1.20
CA GLU A 42 -22.14 4.86 -1.01
C GLU A 42 -20.79 4.14 -0.98
N VAL A 43 -19.89 4.48 -1.90
CA VAL A 43 -18.61 3.74 -2.06
C VAL A 43 -17.42 4.68 -1.92
N PHE A 44 -16.48 4.29 -1.07
CA PHE A 44 -15.14 4.90 -1.02
C PHE A 44 -14.11 3.92 -1.57
N PHE A 45 -13.44 4.32 -2.65
CA PHE A 45 -12.41 3.53 -3.32
C PHE A 45 -11.04 4.19 -3.13
N LEU A 46 -10.13 3.49 -2.42
CA LEU A 46 -8.77 3.93 -2.14
C LEU A 46 -7.76 3.11 -2.93
N THR A 47 -6.78 3.78 -3.50
CA THR A 47 -5.55 3.18 -4.02
C THR A 47 -4.35 4.00 -3.55
N GLY A 48 -3.13 3.56 -3.82
CA GLY A 48 -1.95 4.32 -3.40
C GLY A 48 -0.64 3.56 -3.54
N THR A 49 0.39 4.12 -2.92
CA THR A 49 1.76 3.60 -2.98
C THR A 49 2.37 3.36 -1.61
N ASP A 50 3.13 2.25 -1.51
CA ASP A 50 3.99 1.94 -0.37
C ASP A 50 5.41 2.40 -0.68
N GLU A 51 5.87 3.40 0.07
CA GLU A 51 7.07 4.16 -0.24
C GLU A 51 8.22 3.93 0.74
N HIS A 52 8.06 2.97 1.65
CA HIS A 52 9.08 2.61 2.63
C HIS A 52 9.71 1.25 2.33
N GLY A 53 10.89 1.04 2.90
CA GLY A 53 11.57 -0.26 2.89
C GLY A 53 12.82 -0.32 2.02
N GLN A 54 13.59 -1.38 2.24
CA GLN A 54 14.93 -1.57 1.67
C GLN A 54 14.96 -1.63 0.13
N LYS A 55 13.88 -2.13 -0.49
CA LYS A 55 13.80 -2.19 -1.97
C LYS A 55 13.73 -0.81 -2.58
N VAL A 56 12.94 0.08 -1.98
CA VAL A 56 12.81 1.47 -2.42
C VAL A 56 14.12 2.21 -2.20
N GLU A 57 14.73 2.06 -1.02
CA GLU A 57 16.03 2.65 -0.71
C GLU A 57 17.11 2.18 -1.69
N LYS A 58 17.16 0.87 -1.98
CA LYS A 58 18.11 0.32 -2.96
C LYS A 58 17.86 0.91 -4.35
N ALA A 59 16.61 0.96 -4.82
CA ALA A 59 16.28 1.51 -6.14
C ALA A 59 16.66 3.00 -6.24
N ALA A 60 16.42 3.78 -5.20
CA ALA A 60 16.82 5.19 -5.14
C ALA A 60 18.35 5.34 -5.22
N ARG A 61 19.10 4.52 -4.47
CA ARG A 61 20.56 4.49 -4.49
C ARG A 61 21.11 4.12 -5.87
N ASP A 62 20.54 3.07 -6.49
CA ASP A 62 20.95 2.61 -7.82
C ASP A 62 20.65 3.68 -8.89
N ALA A 63 19.61 4.50 -8.68
CA ALA A 63 19.28 5.65 -9.51
C ALA A 63 20.09 6.92 -9.20
N GLY A 64 20.93 6.91 -8.17
CA GLY A 64 21.68 8.09 -7.73
C GLY A 64 20.81 9.22 -7.19
N MET A 65 19.63 8.89 -6.63
CA MET A 65 18.64 9.87 -6.15
C MET A 65 18.45 9.78 -4.63
N ASP A 66 18.03 10.90 -4.06
CA ASP A 66 17.48 10.91 -2.70
C ASP A 66 16.23 10.02 -2.64
N PRO A 67 16.03 9.19 -1.58
CA PRO A 67 14.88 8.30 -1.47
C PRO A 67 13.53 9.00 -1.59
N GLN A 68 13.34 10.17 -0.98
CA GLN A 68 12.08 10.91 -1.09
C GLN A 68 11.85 11.41 -2.51
N ALA A 69 12.87 11.99 -3.14
CA ALA A 69 12.77 12.47 -4.53
C ALA A 69 12.51 11.31 -5.51
N PHE A 70 13.10 10.13 -5.26
CA PHE A 70 12.84 8.94 -6.05
C PHE A 70 11.39 8.48 -5.91
N THR A 71 10.86 8.38 -4.67
CA THR A 71 9.47 7.97 -4.43
C THR A 71 8.48 8.97 -4.99
N ASP A 72 8.74 10.26 -4.89
CA ASP A 72 7.92 11.32 -5.51
C ASP A 72 7.79 11.13 -7.01
N LYS A 73 8.90 10.82 -7.67
CA LYS A 73 8.94 10.58 -9.11
C LYS A 73 8.21 9.30 -9.51
N VAL A 74 8.44 8.19 -8.80
CA VAL A 74 7.87 6.89 -9.18
C VAL A 74 6.39 6.82 -8.81
N SER A 75 5.97 7.33 -7.67
CA SER A 75 4.56 7.37 -7.28
C SER A 75 3.70 8.18 -8.26
N GLN A 76 4.30 9.20 -8.91
CA GLN A 76 3.59 9.96 -9.95
C GLN A 76 3.20 9.06 -11.13
N HIS A 77 4.02 8.09 -11.53
CA HIS A 77 3.64 7.15 -12.60
C HIS A 77 2.43 6.28 -12.22
N PHE A 78 2.30 5.90 -10.95
CA PHE A 78 1.11 5.19 -10.46
C PHE A 78 -0.13 6.08 -10.44
N ARG A 79 0.04 7.34 -10.06
CA ARG A 79 -1.05 8.34 -10.12
C ARG A 79 -1.49 8.59 -11.56
N ASP A 80 -0.55 8.72 -12.49
CA ASP A 80 -0.83 8.90 -13.92
C ASP A 80 -1.56 7.67 -14.50
N LEU A 81 -1.22 6.47 -14.02
CA LEU A 81 -1.90 5.23 -14.40
C LEU A 81 -3.38 5.28 -14.03
N THR A 82 -3.75 5.81 -12.86
CA THR A 82 -5.17 5.93 -12.47
C THR A 82 -5.94 6.81 -13.44
N GLY A 83 -5.34 7.92 -13.87
CA GLY A 83 -5.90 8.81 -14.89
C GLY A 83 -6.00 8.15 -16.27
N THR A 84 -4.94 7.46 -16.68
CA THR A 84 -4.88 6.78 -17.99
C THR A 84 -5.95 5.68 -18.11
N LEU A 85 -6.19 4.94 -17.04
CA LEU A 85 -7.21 3.88 -16.97
C LEU A 85 -8.61 4.41 -16.67
N GLY A 86 -8.77 5.70 -16.38
CA GLY A 86 -10.04 6.31 -16.03
C GLY A 86 -10.64 5.72 -14.75
N LEU A 87 -9.80 5.39 -13.76
CA LEU A 87 -10.25 4.80 -12.50
C LEU A 87 -11.09 5.81 -11.71
N SER A 88 -12.07 5.31 -11.00
CA SER A 88 -13.01 6.10 -10.19
C SER A 88 -12.63 6.15 -8.71
N ASN A 89 -11.33 6.01 -8.41
CA ASN A 89 -10.84 6.10 -7.03
C ASN A 89 -11.10 7.49 -6.44
N ASP A 90 -11.58 7.50 -5.19
CA ASP A 90 -11.89 8.72 -4.46
C ASP A 90 -10.64 9.37 -3.89
N ASP A 91 -9.61 8.56 -3.58
CA ASP A 91 -8.35 9.05 -3.05
C ASP A 91 -7.16 8.21 -3.52
N PHE A 92 -5.98 8.81 -3.44
CA PHE A 92 -4.70 8.18 -3.71
C PHE A 92 -3.76 8.48 -2.54
N ILE A 93 -3.49 7.48 -1.70
CA ILE A 93 -2.66 7.61 -0.50
C ILE A 93 -1.21 7.26 -0.79
N ARG A 94 -0.29 8.04 -0.22
CA ARG A 94 1.14 7.74 -0.18
C ARG A 94 1.56 7.51 1.27
N THR A 95 2.31 6.46 1.54
CA THR A 95 2.74 6.17 2.92
C THR A 95 3.72 7.22 3.48
N THR A 96 4.33 8.03 2.62
CA THR A 96 5.17 9.19 3.02
C THR A 96 4.40 10.47 3.32
N GLU A 97 3.11 10.55 3.00
CA GLU A 97 2.29 11.73 3.29
C GLU A 97 2.12 11.96 4.80
N ALA A 98 2.10 13.23 5.18
CA ALA A 98 1.94 13.63 6.60
C ALA A 98 0.65 13.07 7.21
N ARG A 99 -0.46 13.05 6.46
CA ARG A 99 -1.75 12.51 6.93
C ARG A 99 -1.68 11.00 7.21
N HIS A 100 -0.97 10.23 6.39
CA HIS A 100 -0.76 8.80 6.61
C HIS A 100 0.11 8.56 7.86
N LYS A 101 1.24 9.26 7.97
CA LYS A 101 2.13 9.17 9.13
C LYS A 101 1.40 9.53 10.43
N ALA A 102 0.57 10.58 10.42
CA ALA A 102 -0.21 10.99 11.58
C ALA A 102 -1.21 9.92 12.00
N ALA A 103 -1.92 9.30 11.04
CA ALA A 103 -2.88 8.22 11.31
C ALA A 103 -2.19 6.98 11.89
N CYS A 104 -1.07 6.55 11.30
CA CYS A 104 -0.28 5.42 11.80
C CYS A 104 0.25 5.70 13.22
N SER A 105 0.76 6.90 13.48
CA SER A 105 1.25 7.28 14.79
C SER A 105 0.13 7.30 15.85
N ALA A 106 -1.05 7.79 15.49
CA ALA A 106 -2.20 7.80 16.40
C ALA A 106 -2.65 6.38 16.74
N LEU A 107 -2.75 5.48 15.74
CA LEU A 107 -3.09 4.10 15.96
C LEU A 107 -2.05 3.38 16.84
N TRP A 108 -0.77 3.57 16.54
CA TRP A 108 0.32 3.01 17.34
C TRP A 108 0.24 3.45 18.81
N GLN A 109 0.03 4.74 19.05
CA GLN A 109 -0.09 5.27 20.41
C GLN A 109 -1.29 4.70 21.16
N GLU A 110 -2.41 4.50 20.47
CA GLU A 110 -3.61 3.91 21.06
C GLU A 110 -3.41 2.44 21.45
N LEU A 111 -2.76 1.65 20.58
CA LEU A 111 -2.42 0.26 20.87
C LEU A 111 -1.39 0.14 21.99
N ALA A 112 -0.40 1.03 22.02
CA ALA A 112 0.58 1.07 23.12
C ALA A 112 -0.07 1.39 24.48
N LYS A 113 -1.06 2.30 24.51
CA LYS A 113 -1.81 2.59 25.75
C LYS A 113 -2.62 1.41 26.27
N ARG A 114 -2.96 0.47 25.41
CA ARG A 114 -3.71 -0.75 25.75
C ARG A 114 -2.82 -1.95 26.05
N ASP A 115 -1.50 -1.74 26.13
CA ASP A 115 -0.50 -2.80 26.30
C ASP A 115 -0.56 -3.91 25.22
N GLU A 116 -1.08 -3.56 24.02
CA GLU A 116 -1.16 -4.50 22.88
C GLU A 116 0.14 -4.55 22.06
N ILE A 117 1.12 -3.67 22.37
CA ILE A 117 2.43 -3.63 21.74
C ILE A 117 3.49 -3.92 22.77
N TYR A 118 4.33 -4.90 22.50
CA TYR A 118 5.44 -5.28 23.36
C TYR A 118 6.74 -5.45 22.58
N LEU A 119 7.89 -5.31 23.24
CA LEU A 119 9.19 -5.55 22.66
C LEU A 119 9.46 -7.05 22.59
N GLY A 120 9.56 -7.58 21.39
CA GLY A 120 9.91 -8.97 21.14
C GLY A 120 11.29 -9.10 20.47
N HIS A 121 11.81 -10.32 20.44
CA HIS A 121 13.00 -10.69 19.69
C HIS A 121 12.62 -11.73 18.65
N TYR A 122 13.14 -11.55 17.45
CA TYR A 122 12.99 -12.50 16.37
C TYR A 122 14.37 -12.79 15.76
N GLU A 123 14.72 -14.06 15.65
CA GLU A 123 15.92 -14.52 14.95
C GLU A 123 15.51 -15.47 13.82
N GLY A 124 16.09 -15.28 12.64
CA GLY A 124 15.82 -16.15 11.50
C GLY A 124 16.55 -15.69 10.24
N TRP A 125 16.62 -16.59 9.27
CA TRP A 125 17.15 -16.26 7.95
C TRP A 125 16.19 -15.30 7.24
N TYR A 126 16.74 -14.25 6.65
CA TYR A 126 15.96 -13.22 5.97
C TYR A 126 16.41 -13.09 4.52
N ALA A 127 15.47 -13.26 3.60
CA ALA A 127 15.71 -13.04 2.18
C ALA A 127 15.31 -11.61 1.79
N ALA A 128 16.30 -10.73 1.64
CA ALA A 128 16.07 -9.31 1.31
C ALA A 128 15.36 -9.10 -0.04
N VAL A 129 15.44 -10.08 -0.95
CA VAL A 129 14.81 -10.01 -2.27
C VAL A 129 13.30 -10.22 -2.21
N SER A 130 12.82 -11.07 -1.32
CA SER A 130 11.41 -11.46 -1.22
C SER A 130 10.68 -10.89 0.00
N TYR A 131 11.38 -10.19 0.89
CA TYR A 131 10.85 -9.74 2.21
C TYR A 131 10.25 -10.88 3.04
N THR A 132 10.70 -12.11 2.80
CA THR A 132 10.23 -13.27 3.54
C THR A 132 11.28 -13.72 4.51
N HIS A 133 10.86 -13.97 5.74
CA HIS A 133 11.64 -14.78 6.66
C HIS A 133 11.60 -16.23 6.14
N LEU A 134 12.77 -16.80 5.89
CA LEU A 134 12.88 -18.22 5.57
C LEU A 134 12.69 -19.00 6.86
N THR A 135 11.46 -19.16 7.29
CA THR A 135 11.11 -20.16 8.28
C THR A 135 10.75 -21.45 7.54
N LEU A 136 11.16 -22.60 8.08
CA LEU A 136 10.54 -23.86 7.72
C LEU A 136 9.03 -23.68 7.91
N PRO A 137 8.18 -24.25 7.01
CA PRO A 137 6.75 -24.08 7.14
C PRO A 137 6.32 -24.60 8.53
N THR A 138 6.09 -23.67 9.41
CA THR A 138 5.45 -23.95 10.68
C THR A 138 4.00 -24.17 10.32
N ILE A 139 3.54 -25.42 10.37
CA ILE A 139 2.13 -25.72 10.36
C ILE A 139 1.59 -25.04 11.60
N CYS A 140 0.91 -23.90 11.42
CA CYS A 140 0.11 -23.32 12.48
C CYS A 140 -1.03 -24.30 12.73
N SER A 141 -0.87 -25.18 13.71
CA SER A 141 -2.00 -25.88 14.29
C SER A 141 -2.75 -24.87 15.15
N VAL A 142 -3.94 -24.52 14.71
CA VAL A 142 -4.93 -23.80 15.50
C VAL A 142 -5.39 -24.70 16.64
#